data_56047b20516f48cbfb65d3be4d9dd7f7
#
_entry.id   56047b20516f48cbfb65d3be4d9dd7f7
#
_cell.length_a   1.000
_cell.length_b   1.000
_cell.length_c   1.000
_cell.angle_alpha   90.00
_cell.angle_beta   90.00
_cell.angle_gamma   90.00
#
_symmetry.space_group_name_H-M   'P 1'
#
loop_
_entity.id
_entity.type
_entity.pdbx_description
1 polymer ?
#
loop_
_entity_poly.entity_id
_entity_poly.type
_entity_poly.pdbx_seq_one_letter_code
_entity_poly.pdbx_strand_id
1 'polypeptide(L)'
;MSSVAGSDGMPQWLRSVRPTLDADLPEWFERFPPPPNPARRSAVLLTFGATPGRDVGELGDGQEVVLTERSSTLRAHAGQVSFPGGKIDPEDVDEVGAALREAQEEVGIDPAAVTVVDTLPALYLHPSQNAVTPVLGWWHEPHDIGVVDPGEVARVVRVPLEEVLDPANRFTVTAPRGYRGPGFELH
;
A
#
# COMPACT_ATOMS: atom_id res chain seq x y z
N MET A 1 -11.39 4.30 26.90
CA MET A 1 -12.68 4.24 26.19
C MET A 1 -12.47 3.28 25.04
N SER A 2 -13.05 2.08 25.10
CA SER A 2 -12.90 1.06 24.06
C SER A 2 -13.48 1.58 22.75
N SER A 3 -12.64 1.74 21.74
CA SER A 3 -13.06 1.97 20.35
C SER A 3 -13.85 0.73 19.90
N VAL A 4 -15.13 0.90 19.63
CA VAL A 4 -15.99 -0.16 19.09
C VAL A 4 -15.54 -0.43 17.66
N ALA A 5 -14.76 -1.49 17.46
CA ALA A 5 -14.54 -2.04 16.13
C ALA A 5 -15.91 -2.40 15.55
N GLY A 6 -16.16 -2.06 14.29
CA GLY A 6 -17.34 -2.54 13.57
C GLY A 6 -17.32 -4.07 13.46
N SER A 7 -18.40 -4.67 12.96
CA SER A 7 -18.54 -6.14 12.83
C SER A 7 -17.46 -6.84 12.00
N ASP A 8 -16.66 -6.08 11.24
CA ASP A 8 -15.54 -6.50 10.40
C ASP A 8 -14.15 -6.28 11.04
N GLY A 9 -14.10 -5.84 12.31
CA GLY A 9 -12.85 -5.56 13.04
C GLY A 9 -12.07 -4.33 12.56
N MET A 10 -12.56 -3.60 11.56
CA MET A 10 -11.87 -2.42 11.02
C MET A 10 -11.72 -1.32 12.08
N PRO A 11 -10.52 -0.76 12.29
CA PRO A 11 -10.30 0.28 13.30
C PRO A 11 -10.96 1.61 12.89
N GLN A 12 -11.31 2.41 13.91
CA GLN A 12 -12.02 3.68 13.70
C GLN A 12 -11.22 4.69 12.87
N TRP A 13 -9.89 4.73 13.04
CA TRP A 13 -9.05 5.65 12.26
C TRP A 13 -9.15 5.39 10.75
N LEU A 14 -9.19 4.11 10.35
CA LEU A 14 -9.28 3.74 8.94
C LEU A 14 -10.66 4.07 8.35
N ARG A 15 -11.74 3.91 9.15
CA ARG A 15 -13.09 4.37 8.77
C ARG A 15 -13.18 5.87 8.58
N SER A 16 -12.34 6.62 9.29
CA SER A 16 -12.32 8.09 9.28
C SER A 16 -11.30 8.66 8.29
N VAL A 17 -10.57 7.83 7.54
CA VAL A 17 -9.50 8.29 6.66
C VAL A 17 -10.01 9.21 5.56
N ARG A 18 -11.14 8.88 4.92
CA ARG A 18 -11.72 9.67 3.84
C ARG A 18 -12.07 11.09 4.24
N PRO A 19 -12.86 11.34 5.31
CA PRO A 19 -13.11 12.70 5.76
C PRO A 19 -11.85 13.49 6.10
N THR A 20 -10.82 12.82 6.60
CA THR A 20 -9.52 13.45 6.91
C THR A 20 -8.80 13.87 5.63
N LEU A 21 -8.77 13.01 4.62
CA LEU A 21 -8.13 13.30 3.33
C LEU A 21 -8.90 14.36 2.52
N ASP A 22 -10.22 14.38 2.61
CA ASP A 22 -11.04 15.41 1.97
C ASP A 22 -10.81 16.81 2.60
N ALA A 23 -10.45 16.85 3.90
CA ALA A 23 -10.17 18.08 4.62
C ALA A 23 -8.70 18.56 4.46
N ASP A 24 -7.75 17.62 4.37
CA ASP A 24 -6.30 17.91 4.35
C ASP A 24 -5.55 16.83 3.55
N LEU A 25 -5.60 16.94 2.23
CA LEU A 25 -4.86 16.05 1.35
C LEU A 25 -3.36 16.33 1.47
N PRO A 26 -2.52 15.31 1.75
CA PRO A 26 -1.08 15.51 1.86
C PRO A 26 -0.47 16.17 0.61
N GLU A 27 0.41 17.16 0.84
CA GLU A 27 1.08 17.97 -0.22
C GLU A 27 1.69 17.12 -1.36
N TRP A 28 2.07 15.88 -1.09
CA TRP A 28 2.63 14.98 -2.10
C TRP A 28 1.68 14.72 -3.28
N PHE A 29 0.38 14.64 -3.04
CA PHE A 29 -0.61 14.43 -4.09
C PHE A 29 -0.76 15.66 -4.99
N GLU A 30 -0.61 16.86 -4.41
CA GLU A 30 -0.62 18.11 -5.16
C GLU A 30 0.70 18.34 -5.91
N ARG A 31 1.82 17.85 -5.36
CA ARG A 31 3.16 18.06 -5.91
C ARG A 31 3.46 17.17 -7.10
N PHE A 32 2.85 16.00 -7.18
CA PHE A 32 3.10 14.99 -8.21
C PHE A 32 1.82 14.53 -8.93
N PRO A 33 1.01 15.45 -9.47
CA PRO A 33 -0.18 15.07 -10.20
C PRO A 33 0.21 14.40 -11.53
N PRO A 34 -0.52 13.37 -11.97
CA PRO A 34 -0.29 12.78 -13.28
C PRO A 34 -0.69 13.74 -14.40
N PRO A 35 -0.01 13.68 -15.56
CA PRO A 35 -0.48 14.36 -16.76
C PRO A 35 -1.82 13.76 -17.23
N PRO A 36 -2.60 14.47 -18.07
CA PRO A 36 -3.89 13.97 -18.56
C PRO A 36 -3.86 12.59 -19.23
N ASN A 37 -2.73 12.25 -19.87
CA ASN A 37 -2.52 10.96 -20.52
C ASN A 37 -1.15 10.39 -20.13
N PRO A 38 -1.03 9.76 -18.95
CA PRO A 38 0.21 9.15 -18.53
C PRO A 38 0.54 7.95 -19.42
N ALA A 39 1.84 7.74 -19.68
CA ALA A 39 2.29 6.61 -20.51
C ALA A 39 1.98 5.24 -19.89
N ARG A 40 1.89 5.21 -18.56
CA ARG A 40 1.56 4.01 -17.78
C ARG A 40 0.60 4.36 -16.67
N ARG A 41 -0.27 3.39 -16.34
CA ARG A 41 -1.17 3.45 -15.18
C ARG A 41 -1.03 2.17 -14.39
N SER A 42 -0.91 2.31 -13.09
CA SER A 42 -0.80 1.20 -12.13
C SER A 42 -1.66 1.46 -10.92
N ALA A 43 -2.01 0.40 -10.21
CA ALA A 43 -2.65 0.49 -8.92
C ALA A 43 -1.89 -0.36 -7.90
N VAL A 44 -1.85 0.08 -6.65
CA VAL A 44 -1.21 -0.62 -5.53
C VAL A 44 -2.19 -0.75 -4.38
N LEU A 45 -2.17 -1.88 -3.69
CA LEU A 45 -3.04 -2.15 -2.55
C LEU A 45 -2.31 -1.88 -1.23
N LEU A 46 -2.71 -0.82 -0.54
CA LEU A 46 -2.29 -0.53 0.83
C LEU A 46 -3.18 -1.34 1.78
N THR A 47 -2.77 -2.58 2.04
CA THR A 47 -3.56 -3.52 2.86
C THR A 47 -3.15 -3.42 4.30
N PHE A 48 -4.09 -2.99 5.15
CA PHE A 48 -3.96 -3.00 6.59
C PHE A 48 -4.75 -4.18 7.16
N GLY A 49 -4.16 -4.92 8.10
CA GLY A 49 -4.80 -6.08 8.73
C GLY A 49 -4.49 -6.15 10.21
N ALA A 50 -5.17 -7.06 10.92
CA ALA A 50 -4.84 -7.38 12.30
C ALA A 50 -3.54 -8.18 12.37
N THR A 51 -2.64 -7.81 13.28
CA THR A 51 -1.47 -8.62 13.60
C THR A 51 -1.93 -9.92 14.30
N PRO A 52 -1.49 -11.11 13.87
CA PRO A 52 -1.91 -12.37 14.47
C PRO A 52 -1.69 -12.39 15.98
N GLY A 53 -2.75 -12.71 16.72
CA GLY A 53 -2.71 -12.83 18.18
C GLY A 53 -2.71 -11.50 18.95
N ARG A 54 -2.92 -10.37 18.27
CA ARG A 54 -3.09 -9.06 18.91
C ARG A 54 -4.49 -8.50 18.65
N ASP A 55 -5.02 -7.79 19.64
CA ASP A 55 -6.26 -7.03 19.48
C ASP A 55 -5.97 -5.75 18.66
N VAL A 56 -6.92 -5.37 17.82
CA VAL A 56 -6.85 -4.13 17.04
C VAL A 56 -7.27 -2.96 17.91
N GLY A 57 -6.32 -2.06 18.17
CA GLY A 57 -6.50 -0.86 18.98
C GLY A 57 -6.57 0.43 18.16
N GLU A 58 -5.95 1.49 18.69
CA GLU A 58 -5.78 2.77 18.01
C GLU A 58 -4.79 2.63 16.85
N LEU A 59 -4.54 3.73 16.10
CA LEU A 59 -3.60 3.73 14.98
C LEU A 59 -2.21 3.20 15.38
N GLY A 60 -1.79 2.13 14.75
CA GLY A 60 -0.52 1.44 15.00
C GLY A 60 -0.65 0.23 15.93
N ASP A 61 -1.66 0.17 16.81
CA ASP A 61 -1.75 -0.89 17.82
C ASP A 61 -2.45 -2.13 17.28
N GLY A 62 -1.71 -3.25 17.24
CA GLY A 62 -2.22 -4.54 16.76
C GLY A 62 -2.53 -4.59 15.27
N GLN A 63 -1.97 -3.70 14.48
CA GLN A 63 -2.15 -3.65 13.04
C GLN A 63 -0.84 -3.86 12.31
N GLU A 64 -0.93 -4.33 11.09
CA GLU A 64 0.20 -4.49 10.18
C GLU A 64 -0.15 -4.06 8.77
N VAL A 65 0.88 -3.84 7.97
CA VAL A 65 0.77 -3.55 6.53
C VAL A 65 1.55 -4.61 5.75
N VAL A 66 1.03 -4.98 4.58
CA VAL A 66 1.68 -5.94 3.67
C VAL A 66 2.51 -5.19 2.65
N LEU A 67 3.78 -5.57 2.54
CA LEU A 67 4.73 -5.07 1.56
C LEU A 67 5.36 -6.21 0.78
N THR A 68 5.89 -5.91 -0.40
CA THR A 68 6.68 -6.83 -1.23
C THR A 68 8.09 -6.29 -1.40
N GLU A 69 9.07 -7.18 -1.46
CA GLU A 69 10.39 -6.90 -2.01
C GLU A 69 10.43 -7.43 -3.44
N ARG A 70 10.70 -6.55 -4.38
CA ARG A 70 10.72 -6.90 -5.81
C ARG A 70 11.90 -7.80 -6.15
N SER A 71 11.66 -8.77 -7.03
CA SER A 71 12.70 -9.70 -7.46
C SER A 71 13.95 -8.98 -8.00
N SER A 72 15.12 -9.43 -7.59
CA SER A 72 16.42 -8.91 -8.06
C SER A 72 16.68 -9.19 -9.55
N THR A 73 15.89 -10.07 -10.16
CA THR A 73 15.98 -10.40 -11.59
C THR A 73 15.26 -9.40 -12.50
N LEU A 74 14.44 -8.53 -11.94
CA LEU A 74 13.70 -7.51 -12.68
C LEU A 74 14.65 -6.44 -13.26
N ARG A 75 14.33 -5.94 -14.46
CA ARG A 75 15.11 -4.88 -15.12
C ARG A 75 14.93 -3.49 -14.47
N ALA A 76 13.84 -3.29 -13.75
CA ALA A 76 13.52 -2.03 -13.09
C ALA A 76 13.08 -2.29 -11.67
N HIS A 77 13.51 -1.41 -10.75
CA HIS A 77 13.12 -1.45 -9.34
C HIS A 77 13.49 -2.76 -8.61
N ALA A 78 14.51 -3.49 -9.09
CA ALA A 78 14.99 -4.71 -8.47
C ALA A 78 15.39 -4.50 -7.01
N GLY A 79 14.93 -5.38 -6.10
CA GLY A 79 15.20 -5.30 -4.67
C GLY A 79 14.53 -4.14 -3.94
N GLN A 80 13.67 -3.36 -4.60
CA GLN A 80 12.93 -2.29 -3.94
C GLN A 80 11.70 -2.84 -3.22
N VAL A 81 11.38 -2.21 -2.08
CA VAL A 81 10.15 -2.47 -1.35
C VAL A 81 9.01 -1.67 -1.96
N SER A 82 7.86 -2.31 -2.11
CA SER A 82 6.63 -1.70 -2.62
C SER A 82 5.40 -2.29 -1.93
N PHE A 83 4.26 -1.66 -2.08
CA PHE A 83 2.98 -2.31 -1.85
C PHE A 83 2.72 -3.32 -2.98
N PRO A 84 1.98 -4.41 -2.72
CA PRO A 84 1.48 -5.29 -3.78
C PRO A 84 0.71 -4.49 -4.82
N GLY A 85 0.95 -4.74 -6.10
CA GLY A 85 0.28 -4.03 -7.16
C GLY A 85 1.10 -3.92 -8.44
N GLY A 86 0.41 -3.54 -9.50
CA GLY A 86 1.01 -3.52 -10.83
C GLY A 86 0.24 -2.70 -11.84
N LYS A 87 0.39 -3.07 -13.09
CA LYS A 87 -0.22 -2.37 -14.22
C LYS A 87 -1.74 -2.62 -14.24
N ILE A 88 -2.49 -1.56 -14.56
CA ILE A 88 -3.92 -1.69 -14.86
C ILE A 88 -4.05 -2.28 -16.26
N ASP A 89 -4.66 -3.44 -16.38
CA ASP A 89 -4.88 -4.12 -17.64
C ASP A 89 -6.27 -3.76 -18.24
N PRO A 90 -6.45 -3.94 -19.56
CA PRO A 90 -7.73 -3.60 -20.21
C PRO A 90 -8.94 -4.38 -19.69
N GLU A 91 -8.71 -5.53 -19.07
CA GLU A 91 -9.72 -6.40 -18.48
C GLU A 91 -10.12 -5.99 -17.07
N ASP A 92 -9.31 -5.16 -16.41
CA ASP A 92 -9.64 -4.63 -15.08
C ASP A 92 -10.80 -3.64 -15.19
N VAL A 93 -11.77 -3.76 -14.29
CA VAL A 93 -12.94 -2.85 -14.27
C VAL A 93 -12.51 -1.42 -13.94
N ASP A 94 -11.58 -1.31 -12.98
CA ASP A 94 -11.04 -0.05 -12.47
C ASP A 94 -9.70 -0.28 -11.74
N GLU A 95 -9.18 0.78 -11.11
CA GLU A 95 -7.96 0.74 -10.31
C GLU A 95 -8.08 -0.19 -9.10
N VAL A 96 -9.27 -0.31 -8.53
CA VAL A 96 -9.53 -1.20 -7.39
C VAL A 96 -9.41 -2.66 -7.83
N GLY A 97 -10.04 -3.00 -8.96
CA GLY A 97 -9.95 -4.35 -9.55
C GLY A 97 -8.50 -4.74 -9.83
N ALA A 98 -7.74 -3.83 -10.44
CA ALA A 98 -6.31 -4.05 -10.71
C ALA A 98 -5.49 -4.28 -9.42
N ALA A 99 -5.65 -3.43 -8.40
CA ALA A 99 -4.90 -3.55 -7.14
C ALA A 99 -5.19 -4.87 -6.42
N LEU A 100 -6.45 -5.30 -6.39
CA LEU A 100 -6.85 -6.56 -5.77
C LEU A 100 -6.36 -7.78 -6.55
N ARG A 101 -6.45 -7.77 -7.88
CA ARG A 101 -5.93 -8.84 -8.75
C ARG A 101 -4.42 -9.01 -8.59
N GLU A 102 -3.67 -7.91 -8.68
CA GLU A 102 -2.22 -7.94 -8.53
C GLU A 102 -1.80 -8.43 -7.14
N ALA A 103 -2.47 -8.01 -6.06
CA ALA A 103 -2.20 -8.50 -4.72
C ALA A 103 -2.48 -10.00 -4.59
N GLN A 104 -3.49 -10.53 -5.27
CA GLN A 104 -3.72 -11.97 -5.32
C GLN A 104 -2.63 -12.71 -6.10
N GLU A 105 -2.23 -12.20 -7.26
CA GLU A 105 -1.23 -12.80 -8.15
C GLU A 105 0.18 -12.76 -7.56
N GLU A 106 0.55 -11.67 -6.88
CA GLU A 106 1.88 -11.48 -6.31
C GLU A 106 2.06 -12.18 -4.96
N VAL A 107 1.08 -12.05 -4.06
CA VAL A 107 1.24 -12.44 -2.64
C VAL A 107 0.14 -13.37 -2.10
N GLY A 108 -0.89 -13.64 -2.87
CA GLY A 108 -1.97 -14.57 -2.50
C GLY A 108 -3.03 -14.00 -1.56
N ILE A 109 -3.18 -12.67 -1.49
CA ILE A 109 -4.29 -12.06 -0.76
C ILE A 109 -5.59 -12.35 -1.52
N ASP A 110 -6.56 -12.98 -0.84
CA ASP A 110 -7.90 -13.18 -1.40
C ASP A 110 -8.64 -11.84 -1.47
N PRO A 111 -9.04 -11.37 -2.67
CA PRO A 111 -9.84 -10.16 -2.81
C PRO A 111 -11.11 -10.13 -1.96
N ALA A 112 -11.74 -11.29 -1.74
CA ALA A 112 -12.94 -11.40 -0.92
C ALA A 112 -12.69 -11.16 0.57
N ALA A 113 -11.44 -11.29 1.03
CA ALA A 113 -11.01 -11.03 2.40
C ALA A 113 -10.64 -9.55 2.65
N VAL A 114 -10.76 -8.68 1.64
CA VAL A 114 -10.40 -7.26 1.73
C VAL A 114 -11.61 -6.38 1.56
N THR A 115 -11.88 -5.54 2.55
CA THR A 115 -12.84 -4.44 2.43
C THR A 115 -12.11 -3.21 1.90
N VAL A 116 -12.43 -2.79 0.68
CA VAL A 116 -11.88 -1.54 0.12
C VAL A 116 -12.47 -0.35 0.87
N VAL A 117 -11.58 0.50 1.39
CA VAL A 117 -11.96 1.67 2.20
C VAL A 117 -12.06 2.92 1.34
N ASP A 118 -11.02 3.17 0.53
CA ASP A 118 -10.96 4.33 -0.37
C ASP A 118 -9.92 4.14 -1.46
N THR A 119 -9.93 5.08 -2.41
CA THR A 119 -8.93 5.22 -3.45
C THR A 119 -8.34 6.62 -3.38
N LEU A 120 -7.02 6.71 -3.20
CA LEU A 120 -6.33 8.00 -3.13
C LEU A 120 -6.06 8.56 -4.52
N PRO A 121 -5.85 9.88 -4.66
CA PRO A 121 -5.42 10.46 -5.92
C PRO A 121 -4.13 9.81 -6.44
N ALA A 122 -4.05 9.63 -7.75
CA ALA A 122 -2.86 9.05 -8.36
C ALA A 122 -1.63 9.94 -8.19
N LEU A 123 -0.48 9.33 -7.93
CA LEU A 123 0.84 9.96 -7.87
C LEU A 123 1.62 9.68 -9.15
N TYR A 124 2.27 10.70 -9.72
CA TYR A 124 3.06 10.54 -10.93
C TYR A 124 4.53 10.30 -10.64
N LEU A 125 5.00 9.12 -11.01
CA LEU A 125 6.41 8.74 -10.91
C LEU A 125 7.14 9.11 -12.20
N HIS A 126 7.76 10.29 -12.22
CA HIS A 126 8.47 10.82 -13.39
C HIS A 126 9.51 9.86 -14.03
N PRO A 127 10.35 9.12 -13.26
CA PRO A 127 11.36 8.25 -13.86
C PRO A 127 10.77 7.10 -14.69
N SER A 128 9.64 6.54 -14.25
CA SER A 128 8.95 5.45 -14.94
C SER A 128 7.78 5.91 -15.82
N GLN A 129 7.47 7.22 -15.80
CA GLN A 129 6.30 7.82 -16.47
C GLN A 129 4.98 7.12 -16.10
N ASN A 130 4.86 6.71 -14.84
CA ASN A 130 3.77 5.91 -14.33
C ASN A 130 2.88 6.71 -13.37
N ALA A 131 1.58 6.71 -13.60
CA ALA A 131 0.59 7.20 -12.65
C ALA A 131 0.16 6.01 -11.77
N VAL A 132 0.45 6.08 -10.48
CA VAL A 132 0.16 5.02 -9.53
C VAL A 132 -0.98 5.44 -8.62
N THR A 133 -2.06 4.69 -8.64
CA THR A 133 -3.24 4.90 -7.79
C THR A 133 -3.15 4.03 -6.55
N PRO A 134 -3.04 4.61 -5.33
CA PRO A 134 -3.10 3.85 -4.10
C PRO A 134 -4.55 3.49 -3.76
N VAL A 135 -4.81 2.23 -3.45
CA VAL A 135 -6.09 1.71 -2.97
C VAL A 135 -5.95 1.30 -1.52
N LEU A 136 -6.75 1.87 -0.63
CA LEU A 136 -6.76 1.53 0.79
C LEU A 136 -7.67 0.35 1.04
N GLY A 137 -7.18 -0.69 1.70
CA GLY A 137 -7.93 -1.88 2.03
C GLY A 137 -7.76 -2.31 3.49
N TRP A 138 -8.85 -2.76 4.11
CA TRP A 138 -8.85 -3.47 5.37
C TRP A 138 -8.97 -4.97 5.13
N TRP A 139 -7.93 -5.72 5.50
CA TRP A 139 -7.88 -7.17 5.42
C TRP A 139 -8.60 -7.78 6.63
N HIS A 140 -9.91 -7.98 6.48
CA HIS A 140 -10.79 -8.39 7.58
C HIS A 140 -10.73 -9.89 7.88
N GLU A 141 -10.24 -10.71 6.93
CA GLU A 141 -9.98 -12.14 7.12
C GLU A 141 -8.52 -12.48 6.80
N PRO A 142 -7.55 -12.10 7.67
CA PRO A 142 -6.15 -12.42 7.47
C PRO A 142 -5.91 -13.94 7.39
N HIS A 143 -5.18 -14.35 6.37
CA HIS A 143 -4.80 -15.74 6.12
C HIS A 143 -3.31 -15.82 5.76
N ASP A 144 -2.79 -17.02 5.58
CA ASP A 144 -1.42 -17.23 5.14
C ASP A 144 -1.21 -16.68 3.74
N ILE A 145 -0.20 -15.83 3.59
CA ILE A 145 0.24 -15.25 2.32
C ILE A 145 1.72 -15.49 2.12
N GLY A 146 2.17 -15.43 0.88
CA GLY A 146 3.57 -15.64 0.53
C GLY A 146 3.83 -15.30 -0.93
N VAL A 147 5.03 -15.55 -1.40
CA VAL A 147 5.40 -15.31 -2.79
C VAL A 147 4.65 -16.29 -3.69
N VAL A 148 3.78 -15.76 -4.54
CA VAL A 148 3.05 -16.54 -5.56
C VAL A 148 3.79 -16.48 -6.89
N ASP A 149 4.27 -15.29 -7.29
CA ASP A 149 5.10 -15.11 -8.47
C ASP A 149 6.56 -14.76 -8.10
N PRO A 150 7.48 -15.74 -8.06
CA PRO A 150 8.89 -15.50 -7.77
C PRO A 150 9.62 -14.70 -8.86
N GLY A 151 9.02 -14.58 -10.05
CA GLY A 151 9.54 -13.73 -11.14
C GLY A 151 9.41 -12.25 -10.82
N GLU A 152 8.40 -11.86 -10.05
CA GLU A 152 8.14 -10.47 -9.68
C GLU A 152 8.48 -10.14 -8.24
N VAL A 153 8.18 -11.04 -7.30
CA VAL A 153 8.35 -10.86 -5.86
C VAL A 153 9.42 -11.81 -5.32
N ALA A 154 10.42 -11.25 -4.63
CA ALA A 154 11.43 -12.02 -3.92
C ALA A 154 10.96 -12.40 -2.50
N ARG A 155 10.24 -11.50 -1.84
CA ARG A 155 9.79 -11.68 -0.46
C ARG A 155 8.51 -10.90 -0.19
N VAL A 156 7.63 -11.49 0.61
CA VAL A 156 6.47 -10.81 1.22
C VAL A 156 6.84 -10.44 2.65
N VAL A 157 6.56 -9.21 3.06
CA VAL A 157 6.88 -8.68 4.38
C VAL A 157 5.61 -8.15 5.02
N ARG A 158 5.31 -8.64 6.23
CA ARG A 158 4.22 -8.12 7.07
C ARG A 158 4.88 -7.24 8.14
N VAL A 159 4.64 -5.94 8.06
CA VAL A 159 5.29 -4.95 8.93
C VAL A 159 4.29 -4.43 9.95
N PRO A 160 4.57 -4.52 11.26
CA PRO A 160 3.74 -3.87 12.26
C PRO A 160 3.60 -2.37 11.96
N LEU A 161 2.39 -1.87 11.97
CA LEU A 161 2.14 -0.45 11.64
C LEU A 161 2.80 0.49 12.65
N GLU A 162 2.94 0.05 13.90
CA GLU A 162 3.70 0.77 14.94
C GLU A 162 5.16 1.02 14.53
N GLU A 163 5.80 0.07 13.81
CA GLU A 163 7.18 0.21 13.31
C GLU A 163 7.28 1.27 12.22
N VAL A 164 6.31 1.32 11.30
CA VAL A 164 6.22 2.36 10.25
C VAL A 164 5.98 3.74 10.86
N LEU A 165 5.20 3.81 11.93
CA LEU A 165 4.84 5.05 12.60
C LEU A 165 5.94 5.58 13.52
N ASP A 166 6.88 4.74 13.97
CA ASP A 166 7.96 5.16 14.86
C ASP A 166 8.88 6.19 14.17
N PRO A 167 9.03 7.39 14.72
CA PRO A 167 9.93 8.41 14.17
C PRO A 167 11.39 7.95 14.13
N ALA A 168 11.81 7.02 14.99
CA ALA A 168 13.17 6.49 15.02
C ALA A 168 13.52 5.71 13.74
N ASN A 169 12.52 5.13 13.08
CA ASN A 169 12.66 4.35 11.84
C ASN A 169 12.58 5.23 10.58
N ARG A 170 12.46 6.57 10.74
CA ARG A 170 12.31 7.49 9.59
C ARG A 170 13.61 8.23 9.32
N PHE A 171 13.96 8.31 8.06
CA PHE A 171 15.08 9.10 7.59
C PHE A 171 14.75 9.84 6.29
N THR A 172 15.64 10.75 5.86
CA THR A 172 15.48 11.45 4.59
C THR A 172 16.38 10.82 3.53
N VAL A 173 15.77 10.30 2.48
CA VAL A 173 16.49 9.88 1.27
C VAL A 173 16.77 11.09 0.41
N THR A 174 18.03 11.21 -0.03
CA THR A 174 18.45 12.22 -1.01
C THR A 174 18.97 11.52 -2.26
N ALA A 175 18.52 11.98 -3.43
CA ALA A 175 18.98 11.45 -4.72
C ALA A 175 19.43 12.58 -5.66
N PRO A 176 20.11 12.25 -6.78
CA PRO A 176 20.53 13.23 -7.78
C PRO A 176 19.38 14.13 -8.23
N ARG A 177 19.70 15.36 -8.67
CA ARG A 177 18.75 16.40 -9.09
C ARG A 177 17.91 17.00 -7.95
N GLY A 178 18.38 16.88 -6.69
CA GLY A 178 17.75 17.52 -5.54
C GLY A 178 16.50 16.82 -5.02
N TYR A 179 16.26 15.57 -5.41
CA TYR A 179 15.18 14.79 -4.80
C TYR A 179 15.44 14.61 -3.31
N ARG A 180 14.40 14.85 -2.51
CA ARG A 180 14.36 14.55 -1.07
C ARG A 180 13.00 13.93 -0.77
N GLY A 181 13.00 12.80 -0.10
CA GLY A 181 11.80 12.09 0.29
C GLY A 181 11.98 11.31 1.58
N PRO A 182 10.89 10.84 2.19
CA PRO A 182 10.96 9.99 3.37
C PRO A 182 11.52 8.62 3.00
N GLY A 183 12.27 8.03 3.92
CA GLY A 183 12.66 6.64 3.92
C GLY A 183 12.32 6.02 5.27
N PHE A 184 12.18 4.71 5.30
CA PHE A 184 11.86 3.93 6.49
C PHE A 184 12.86 2.79 6.60
N GLU A 185 13.38 2.56 7.81
CA GLU A 185 14.10 1.35 8.16
C GLU A 185 13.11 0.41 8.83
N LEU A 186 12.89 -0.76 8.21
CA LEU A 186 11.93 -1.75 8.66
C LEU A 186 12.65 -3.07 8.91
N HIS A 187 12.25 -3.81 9.96
CA HIS A 187 12.96 -4.99 10.47
C HIS A 187 12.19 -6.30 10.30
#